data_272631973c66dc961de6cd78a3f5af93
#
_entry.id   272631973c66dc961de6cd78a3f5af93
#
_cell.length_a   1.000
_cell.length_b   1.000
_cell.length_c   1.000
_cell.angle_alpha   90.00
_cell.angle_beta   90.00
_cell.angle_gamma   90.00
#
_symmetry.space_group_name_H-M   'P 1'
#
loop_
_entity.id
_entity.type
_entity.pdbx_description
1 polymer ?
#
loop_
_entity_poly.entity_id
_entity_poly.type
_entity_poly.pdbx_seq_one_letter_code
_entity_poly.pdbx_strand_id
1 'polypeptide(L)'
;FAELTEFITRFPDSQYVSYAKQRNIYLRNLIAKSELSAADYYLEIDAHIGAIRRANYVIENIPNSSENYRALKILEESYEALGYTELLEDVKALLKTNYPNNESGKSSREREWSWNLLDRPEKN
;
A
#
# COMPACT_ATOMS: atom_id res chain seq x y z
N PHE A 1 18.64 1.87 5.39
CA PHE A 1 17.90 2.36 4.23
C PHE A 1 18.62 3.52 3.57
N ALA A 2 18.87 4.60 4.30
CA ALA A 2 19.64 5.73 3.79
C ALA A 2 21.07 5.32 3.41
N GLU A 3 21.64 4.41 4.17
CA GLU A 3 22.96 3.90 3.90
C GLU A 3 23.04 3.15 2.58
N LEU A 4 22.01 2.39 2.25
CA LEU A 4 21.94 1.69 0.96
C LEU A 4 21.80 2.67 -0.19
N THR A 5 21.03 3.72 0.01
CA THR A 5 20.85 4.75 -1.01
C THR A 5 22.17 5.48 -1.28
N GLU A 6 22.92 5.78 -0.22
CA GLU A 6 24.23 6.40 -0.36
C GLU A 6 25.20 5.49 -1.08
N PHE A 7 25.19 4.20 -0.76
CA PHE A 7 26.05 3.23 -1.43
C PHE A 7 25.79 3.21 -2.94
N ILE A 8 24.53 3.17 -3.32
CA ILE A 8 24.14 3.16 -4.74
C ILE A 8 24.64 4.42 -5.44
N THR A 9 24.55 5.56 -4.78
CA THR A 9 24.98 6.83 -5.34
C THR A 9 26.49 6.91 -5.51
N ARG A 10 27.24 6.41 -4.54
CA ARG A 10 28.71 6.49 -4.55
C ARG A 10 29.36 5.48 -5.48
N PHE A 11 28.75 4.32 -5.65
CA PHE A 11 29.34 3.22 -6.42
C PHE A 11 28.35 2.70 -7.47
N PRO A 12 27.98 3.56 -8.44
CA PRO A 12 26.95 3.18 -9.39
C PRO A 12 27.32 2.02 -10.31
N ASP A 13 28.61 1.79 -10.51
CA ASP A 13 29.11 0.72 -11.38
C ASP A 13 29.59 -0.50 -10.61
N SER A 14 29.36 -0.52 -9.29
CA SER A 14 29.76 -1.65 -8.45
C SER A 14 28.90 -2.87 -8.74
N GLN A 15 29.52 -4.05 -8.69
CA GLN A 15 28.79 -5.30 -8.83
C GLN A 15 27.76 -5.48 -7.71
N TYR A 16 27.88 -4.75 -6.63
CA TYR A 16 26.95 -4.83 -5.50
C TYR A 16 25.77 -3.86 -5.60
N VAL A 17 25.74 -3.01 -6.63
CA VAL A 17 24.66 -2.03 -6.79
C VAL A 17 23.30 -2.71 -6.94
N SER A 18 23.24 -3.77 -7.76
CA SER A 18 22.00 -4.50 -7.97
C SER A 18 21.47 -5.06 -6.65
N TYR A 19 22.35 -5.67 -5.87
CA TYR A 19 21.97 -6.22 -4.56
C TYR A 19 21.47 -5.12 -3.64
N ALA A 20 22.18 -4.00 -3.58
CA ALA A 20 21.80 -2.88 -2.72
C ALA A 20 20.44 -2.30 -3.13
N LYS A 21 20.19 -2.19 -4.42
CA LYS A 21 18.90 -1.71 -4.92
C LYS A 21 17.76 -2.64 -4.53
N GLN A 22 17.96 -3.95 -4.70
CA GLN A 22 16.95 -4.93 -4.33
C GLN A 22 16.68 -4.91 -2.83
N ARG A 23 17.72 -4.78 -2.03
CA ARG A 23 17.56 -4.70 -0.60
C ARG A 23 16.81 -3.44 -0.19
N ASN A 24 17.11 -2.32 -0.84
CA ASN A 24 16.43 -1.07 -0.57
C ASN A 24 14.93 -1.18 -0.90
N ILE A 25 14.61 -1.76 -2.05
CA ILE A 25 13.21 -1.98 -2.44
C ILE A 25 12.50 -2.86 -1.43
N TYR A 26 13.15 -3.94 -1.01
CA TYR A 26 12.57 -4.86 -0.03
C TYR A 26 12.26 -4.12 1.28
N LEU A 27 13.21 -3.34 1.78
CA LEU A 27 13.02 -2.62 3.03
C LEU A 27 11.92 -1.57 2.93
N ARG A 28 11.84 -0.88 1.80
CA ARG A 28 10.79 0.11 1.57
C ARG A 28 9.41 -0.55 1.57
N ASN A 29 9.29 -1.68 0.90
CA ASN A 29 8.02 -2.41 0.87
C ASN A 29 7.65 -2.96 2.24
N LEU A 30 8.64 -3.37 3.02
CA LEU A 30 8.42 -3.85 4.37
C LEU A 30 7.91 -2.73 5.27
N ILE A 31 8.47 -1.53 5.15
CA ILE A 31 8.01 -0.37 5.90
C ILE A 31 6.57 -0.03 5.51
N ALA A 32 6.29 -0.02 4.21
CA ALA A 32 4.95 0.26 3.71
C ALA A 32 3.94 -0.73 4.27
N LYS A 33 4.28 -2.01 4.24
CA LYS A 33 3.42 -3.06 4.76
C LYS A 33 3.14 -2.87 6.25
N SER A 34 4.17 -2.52 7.01
CA SER A 34 4.04 -2.26 8.44
C SER A 34 3.12 -1.07 8.72
N GLU A 35 3.29 0.02 7.96
CA GLU A 35 2.44 1.20 8.13
C GLU A 35 0.99 0.89 7.81
N LEU A 36 0.73 0.11 6.75
CA LEU A 36 -0.64 -0.22 6.39
C LEU A 36 -1.27 -1.23 7.34
N SER A 37 -0.46 -2.07 7.98
CA SER A 37 -0.99 -2.94 9.03
C SER A 37 -1.49 -2.12 10.21
N ALA A 38 -0.78 -1.05 10.56
CA ALA A 38 -1.24 -0.13 11.58
C ALA A 38 -2.53 0.58 11.12
N ALA A 39 -2.59 0.96 9.84
CA ALA A 39 -3.79 1.58 9.30
C ALA A 39 -5.01 0.66 9.40
N ASP A 40 -4.82 -0.63 9.09
CA ASP A 40 -5.91 -1.61 9.21
C ASP A 40 -6.41 -1.71 10.65
N TYR A 41 -5.51 -1.67 11.61
CA TYR A 41 -5.89 -1.68 13.02
C TYR A 41 -6.74 -0.45 13.34
N TYR A 42 -6.33 0.73 12.84
CA TYR A 42 -7.12 1.94 13.08
C TYR A 42 -8.50 1.85 12.43
N LEU A 43 -8.61 1.21 11.28
CA LEU A 43 -9.92 0.98 10.66
C LEU A 43 -10.81 0.10 11.53
N GLU A 44 -10.24 -0.93 12.14
CA GLU A 44 -10.99 -1.83 13.00
C GLU A 44 -11.58 -1.15 14.22
N ILE A 45 -10.90 -0.13 14.74
CA ILE A 45 -11.40 0.62 15.88
C ILE A 45 -12.08 1.93 15.48
N ASP A 46 -12.41 2.06 14.19
CA ASP A 46 -13.09 3.23 13.64
C ASP A 46 -12.30 4.54 13.80
N ALA A 47 -10.98 4.43 13.90
CA ALA A 47 -10.10 5.59 13.98
C ALA A 47 -9.65 5.97 12.57
N HIS A 48 -10.59 6.48 11.76
CA HIS A 48 -10.35 6.73 10.34
C HIS A 48 -9.26 7.76 10.09
N ILE A 49 -9.13 8.76 10.95
CA ILE A 49 -8.08 9.78 10.78
C ILE A 49 -6.69 9.15 10.92
N GLY A 50 -6.53 8.24 11.88
CA GLY A 50 -5.27 7.52 12.04
C GLY A 50 -4.95 6.67 10.82
N ALA A 51 -5.95 5.99 10.28
CA ALA A 51 -5.79 5.17 9.07
C ALA A 51 -5.38 6.04 7.88
N ILE A 52 -6.02 7.20 7.72
CA ILE A 52 -5.70 8.14 6.65
C ILE A 52 -4.25 8.60 6.74
N ARG A 53 -3.79 8.94 7.94
CA ARG A 53 -2.41 9.40 8.15
C ARG A 53 -1.39 8.35 7.72
N ARG A 54 -1.63 7.10 8.11
CA ARG A 54 -0.72 6.02 7.78
C ARG A 54 -0.70 5.73 6.28
N ALA A 55 -1.88 5.68 5.66
CA ALA A 55 -1.97 5.44 4.23
C ALA A 55 -1.33 6.57 3.42
N ASN A 56 -1.56 7.81 3.82
CA ASN A 56 -0.93 8.97 3.15
C ASN A 56 0.58 8.94 3.31
N TYR A 57 1.08 8.53 4.45
CA TYR A 57 2.51 8.42 4.66
C TYR A 57 3.13 7.48 3.62
N VAL A 58 2.49 6.34 3.39
CA VAL A 58 3.00 5.37 2.41
C VAL A 58 2.99 5.97 1.01
N ILE A 59 1.90 6.61 0.63
CA ILE A 59 1.78 7.16 -0.73
C ILE A 59 2.79 8.29 -0.97
N GLU A 60 2.99 9.16 0.01
CA GLU A 60 3.88 10.31 -0.12
C GLU A 60 5.36 9.96 0.01
N ASN A 61 5.69 9.03 0.86
CA ASN A 61 7.10 8.74 1.19
C ASN A 61 7.62 7.47 0.56
N ILE A 62 6.75 6.58 0.13
CA ILE A 62 7.15 5.32 -0.51
C ILE A 62 6.31 5.16 -1.80
N PRO A 63 6.46 6.08 -2.76
CA PRO A 63 5.53 6.16 -3.89
C PRO A 63 5.53 4.97 -4.84
N ASN A 64 6.61 4.19 -4.88
CA ASN A 64 6.69 3.03 -5.76
C ASN A 64 6.57 1.71 -5.03
N SER A 65 5.96 1.75 -3.85
CA SER A 65 5.80 0.55 -3.05
C SER A 65 4.75 -0.37 -3.68
N SER A 66 4.92 -1.68 -3.46
CA SER A 66 3.94 -2.66 -3.89
C SER A 66 2.62 -2.54 -3.14
N GLU A 67 2.60 -1.74 -2.08
CA GLU A 67 1.43 -1.58 -1.22
C GLU A 67 0.59 -0.35 -1.54
N ASN A 68 0.92 0.36 -2.61
CA ASN A 68 0.19 1.61 -2.95
C ASN A 68 -1.29 1.37 -3.23
N TYR A 69 -1.63 0.27 -3.89
CA TYR A 69 -3.04 -0.04 -4.13
C TYR A 69 -3.79 -0.21 -2.82
N ARG A 70 -3.20 -0.95 -1.90
CA ARG A 70 -3.80 -1.16 -0.58
C ARG A 70 -3.97 0.15 0.17
N ALA A 71 -2.97 1.03 0.07
CA ALA A 71 -3.03 2.35 0.70
C ALA A 71 -4.20 3.17 0.15
N LEU A 72 -4.38 3.16 -1.17
CA LEU A 72 -5.48 3.88 -1.80
C LEU A 72 -6.83 3.30 -1.39
N LYS A 73 -6.93 1.99 -1.24
CA LYS A 73 -8.18 1.36 -0.77
C LYS A 73 -8.49 1.75 0.68
N ILE A 74 -7.49 1.86 1.50
CA ILE A 74 -7.67 2.31 2.89
C ILE A 74 -8.18 3.76 2.90
N LEU A 75 -7.61 4.61 2.05
CA LEU A 75 -8.09 5.99 1.94
C LEU A 75 -9.54 6.04 1.45
N GLU A 76 -9.87 5.22 0.46
CA GLU A 76 -11.24 5.16 -0.06
C GLU A 76 -12.23 4.81 1.04
N GLU A 77 -11.94 3.76 1.79
CA GLU A 77 -12.81 3.33 2.88
C GLU A 77 -12.94 4.41 3.96
N SER A 78 -11.83 5.05 4.32
CA SER A 78 -11.81 6.06 5.36
C SER A 78 -12.54 7.33 4.95
N TYR A 79 -12.31 7.79 3.72
CA TYR A 79 -12.98 9.00 3.23
C TYR A 79 -14.49 8.77 3.09
N GLU A 80 -14.88 7.58 2.66
CA GLU A 80 -16.29 7.24 2.56
C GLU A 80 -16.96 7.27 3.93
N ALA A 81 -16.30 6.67 4.92
CA ALA A 81 -16.83 6.64 6.28
C ALA A 81 -16.96 8.03 6.90
N LEU A 82 -16.03 8.93 6.57
CA LEU A 82 -16.05 10.29 7.11
C LEU A 82 -16.87 11.28 6.28
N GLY A 83 -17.31 10.85 5.10
CA GLY A 83 -18.11 11.72 4.23
C GLY A 83 -17.31 12.77 3.49
N TYR A 84 -16.02 12.56 3.30
CA TYR A 84 -15.15 13.47 2.56
C TYR A 84 -15.29 13.19 1.06
N THR A 85 -16.37 13.67 0.46
CA THR A 85 -16.74 13.32 -0.91
C THR A 85 -15.71 13.73 -1.95
N GLU A 86 -15.14 14.92 -1.83
CA GLU A 86 -14.14 15.41 -2.79
C GLU A 86 -12.90 14.53 -2.81
N LEU A 87 -12.36 14.23 -1.63
CA LEU A 87 -11.19 13.37 -1.49
C LEU A 87 -11.50 11.95 -1.94
N LEU A 88 -12.71 11.49 -1.65
CA LEU A 88 -13.14 10.17 -2.08
C LEU A 88 -13.17 10.06 -3.61
N GLU A 89 -13.69 11.07 -4.29
CA GLU A 89 -13.71 11.09 -5.74
C GLU A 89 -12.30 11.06 -6.32
N ASP A 90 -11.38 11.81 -5.72
CA ASP A 90 -9.99 11.84 -6.17
C ASP A 90 -9.33 10.47 -6.04
N VAL A 91 -9.55 9.79 -4.92
CA VAL A 91 -8.99 8.46 -4.70
C VAL A 91 -9.59 7.44 -5.66
N LYS A 92 -10.89 7.52 -5.89
CA LYS A 92 -11.56 6.62 -6.85
C LYS A 92 -11.02 6.82 -8.26
N ALA A 93 -10.75 8.07 -8.65
CA ALA A 93 -10.16 8.37 -9.94
C ALA A 93 -8.76 7.78 -10.07
N LEU A 94 -7.95 7.90 -9.02
CA LEU A 94 -6.60 7.32 -9.01
C LEU A 94 -6.64 5.80 -9.11
N LEU A 95 -7.55 5.17 -8.38
CA LEU A 95 -7.71 3.72 -8.44
C LEU A 95 -8.10 3.26 -9.83
N LYS A 96 -9.04 3.95 -10.44
CA LYS A 96 -9.53 3.61 -11.76
C LYS A 96 -8.44 3.78 -12.82
N THR A 97 -7.67 4.84 -12.71
CA THR A 97 -6.61 5.16 -13.68
C THR A 97 -5.42 4.21 -13.57
N ASN A 98 -4.98 3.95 -12.34
CA ASN A 98 -3.74 3.19 -12.11
C ASN A 98 -3.97 1.69 -11.98
N TYR A 99 -5.19 1.28 -11.62
CA TYR A 99 -5.49 -0.14 -11.38
C TYR A 99 -6.82 -0.53 -12.03
N PRO A 100 -6.93 -0.38 -13.36
CA PRO A 100 -8.21 -0.60 -14.03
C PRO A 100 -8.70 -2.05 -14.01
N ASN A 101 -7.80 -3.00 -13.80
CA ASN A 101 -8.15 -4.41 -13.80
C ASN A 101 -8.55 -4.95 -12.43
N ASN A 102 -8.47 -4.11 -11.40
CA ASN A 102 -8.84 -4.55 -10.07
C ASN A 102 -10.32 -4.27 -9.83
N GLU A 103 -10.96 -5.14 -9.06
CA GLU A 103 -12.38 -4.98 -8.74
C GLU A 103 -12.57 -3.77 -7.85
N SER A 104 -13.36 -2.82 -8.34
CA SER A 104 -13.73 -1.67 -7.55
C SER A 104 -14.89 -2.05 -6.63
N GLY A 105 -14.99 -1.37 -5.51
CA GLY A 105 -16.10 -1.58 -4.58
C GLY A 105 -15.86 -2.60 -3.49
N LYS A 106 -14.75 -3.34 -3.56
CA LYS A 106 -14.40 -4.28 -2.50
C LYS A 106 -13.22 -3.74 -1.71
N SER A 107 -13.28 -3.86 -0.39
CA SER A 107 -12.16 -3.47 0.46
C SER A 107 -10.99 -4.44 0.27
N SER A 108 -9.81 -4.02 0.72
CA SER A 108 -8.64 -4.90 0.68
C SER A 108 -8.89 -6.19 1.42
N ARG A 109 -9.57 -6.11 2.56
CA ARG A 109 -9.87 -7.30 3.37
C ARG A 109 -10.84 -8.23 2.66
N GLU A 110 -11.84 -7.66 2.01
CA GLU A 110 -12.81 -8.47 1.27
C GLU A 110 -12.16 -9.21 0.11
N ARG A 111 -11.27 -8.53 -0.61
CA ARG A 111 -10.58 -9.17 -1.71
C ARG A 111 -9.61 -10.25 -1.23
N GLU A 112 -8.91 -9.98 -0.17
CA GLU A 112 -7.99 -10.95 0.42
C GLU A 112 -8.74 -12.18 0.89
N TRP A 113 -9.87 -11.96 1.54
CA TRP A 113 -10.71 -13.04 2.02
C TRP A 113 -11.25 -13.89 0.87
N SER A 114 -11.75 -13.24 -0.18
CA SER A 114 -12.23 -13.90 -1.38
C SER A 114 -11.14 -14.72 -2.05
N TRP A 115 -9.97 -14.13 -2.16
CA TRP A 115 -8.83 -14.77 -2.78
C TRP A 115 -8.44 -16.03 -2.02
N ASN A 116 -8.40 -15.93 -0.70
CA ASN A 116 -8.07 -17.07 0.16
C ASN A 116 -9.07 -18.22 -0.01
N LEU A 117 -10.34 -17.88 -0.20
CA LEU A 117 -11.37 -18.87 -0.44
C LEU A 117 -11.17 -19.59 -1.77
N LEU A 118 -10.93 -18.81 -2.81
CA LEU A 118 -10.78 -19.34 -4.15
C LEU A 118 -9.49 -20.14 -4.33
N ASP A 119 -8.45 -19.73 -3.64
CA ASP A 119 -7.13 -20.32 -3.76
C ASP A 119 -6.92 -21.47 -2.78
N ARG A 120 -7.90 -21.75 -1.94
CA ARG A 120 -7.78 -22.84 -0.99
C ARG A 120 -7.75 -24.16 -1.73
N PRO A 121 -6.77 -25.02 -1.44
CA PRO A 121 -6.73 -26.33 -2.09
C PRO A 121 -8.00 -27.11 -1.81
N GLU A 122 -8.44 -27.84 -2.81
CA GLU A 122 -9.59 -28.69 -2.65
C GLU A 122 -9.31 -29.75 -1.60
N LYS A 123 -10.18 -29.87 -0.65
CA LYS A 123 -10.04 -30.82 0.45
C LYS A 123 -10.78 -32.11 0.13
N ASN A 124 -10.46 -32.69 -0.94
CA ASN A 124 -11.16 -33.90 -1.39
C ASN A 124 -10.54 -35.16 -0.86
#